data_c4d3c14343b98d63aa630a4bf2d9694b
#
_entry.id   c4d3c14343b98d63aa630a4bf2d9694b
#
_cell.length_a   1.000
_cell.length_b   1.000
_cell.length_c   1.000
_cell.angle_alpha   90.00
_cell.angle_beta   90.00
_cell.angle_gamma   90.00
#
_symmetry.space_group_name_H-M   'P 1'
#
loop_
_entity.id
_entity.type
_entity.pdbx_description
1 polymer ?
#
loop_
_entity_poly.entity_id
_entity_poly.type
_entity_poly.pdbx_seq_one_letter_code
_entity_poly.pdbx_strand_id
1 'polypeptide(L)'
;MRVHKYKNYEEYKKIQVMANKQKIKSVFADGNAIKKVLVPYILSVIDSPKFGICHGTRNGTEQQSFITGFMDNNLTVDILGTEISDTAKNYPNTIEWDFHEVKDEWINSVDFIYSNSFDHSYKPKECLDSWMSCLSPNGIAIIEWTDCDIN
;
A
#
# COMPACT_ATOMS: atom_id res chain seq x y z
N MET A 1 17.75 0.20 3.97
CA MET A 1 16.77 -0.83 3.55
C MET A 1 17.53 -2.11 3.22
N ARG A 2 17.11 -3.21 3.82
CA ARG A 2 17.70 -4.52 3.57
C ARG A 2 16.97 -5.16 2.38
N VAL A 3 17.68 -5.51 1.33
CA VAL A 3 17.10 -6.23 0.19
C VAL A 3 17.17 -7.72 0.50
N HIS A 4 16.04 -8.38 0.62
CA HIS A 4 15.97 -9.82 0.81
C HIS A 4 16.29 -10.52 -0.51
N LYS A 5 17.09 -11.58 -0.43
CA LYS A 5 17.46 -12.38 -1.60
C LYS A 5 16.59 -13.64 -1.65
N TYR A 6 15.98 -13.87 -2.80
CA TYR A 6 15.18 -15.06 -3.09
C TYR A 6 15.80 -15.79 -4.28
N LYS A 7 15.61 -17.10 -4.34
CA LYS A 7 16.12 -17.91 -5.46
C LYS A 7 15.44 -17.56 -6.79
N ASN A 8 14.13 -17.32 -6.73
CA ASN A 8 13.28 -16.98 -7.86
C ASN A 8 11.98 -16.32 -7.39
N TYR A 9 11.17 -15.90 -8.34
CA TYR A 9 9.89 -15.26 -8.05
C TYR A 9 8.91 -16.19 -7.28
N GLU A 10 8.88 -17.48 -7.63
CA GLU A 10 7.98 -18.44 -6.99
C GLU A 10 8.30 -18.60 -5.51
N GLU A 11 9.58 -18.66 -5.15
CA GLU A 11 10.00 -18.68 -3.75
C GLU A 11 9.57 -17.40 -3.03
N TYR A 12 9.81 -16.25 -3.65
CA TYR A 12 9.38 -14.96 -3.13
C TYR A 12 7.87 -14.96 -2.84
N LYS A 13 7.07 -15.28 -3.84
CA LYS A 13 5.61 -15.29 -3.72
C LYS A 13 5.13 -16.21 -2.60
N LYS A 14 5.68 -17.42 -2.56
CA LYS A 14 5.34 -18.41 -1.53
C LYS A 14 5.62 -17.89 -0.11
N ILE A 15 6.78 -17.29 0.10
CA ILE A 15 7.17 -16.73 1.39
C ILE A 15 6.24 -15.58 1.78
N GLN A 16 5.91 -14.67 0.86
CA GLN A 16 5.01 -13.55 1.14
C GLN A 16 3.60 -14.03 1.49
N VAL A 17 3.06 -14.99 0.74
CA VAL A 17 1.74 -15.57 1.01
C VAL A 17 1.71 -16.25 2.39
N MET A 18 2.73 -17.03 2.73
CA MET A 18 2.82 -17.67 4.04
C MET A 18 2.90 -16.66 5.17
N ALA A 19 3.76 -15.65 5.04
CA ALA A 19 3.90 -14.60 6.04
C ALA A 19 2.61 -13.82 6.23
N ASN A 20 1.90 -13.53 5.14
CA ASN A 20 0.59 -12.90 5.20
C ASN A 20 -0.40 -13.74 6.01
N LYS A 21 -0.55 -15.01 5.66
CA LYS A 21 -1.50 -15.91 6.34
C LYS A 21 -1.20 -16.07 7.82
N GLN A 22 0.08 -16.13 8.20
CA GLN A 22 0.49 -16.22 9.60
C GLN A 22 0.14 -14.96 10.41
N LYS A 23 0.18 -13.80 9.77
CA LYS A 23 0.02 -12.49 10.41
C LYS A 23 -1.29 -11.79 10.02
N ILE A 24 -2.27 -12.54 9.53
CA ILE A 24 -3.47 -11.97 8.92
C ILE A 24 -4.24 -11.03 9.86
N LYS A 25 -4.22 -11.28 11.15
CA LYS A 25 -4.90 -10.45 12.15
C LYS A 25 -4.02 -9.33 12.70
N SER A 26 -2.76 -9.28 12.31
CA SER A 26 -1.84 -8.26 12.82
C SER A 26 -2.04 -6.93 12.07
N VAL A 27 -2.00 -5.85 12.81
CA VAL A 27 -2.09 -4.48 12.29
C VAL A 27 -0.76 -3.79 12.56
N PHE A 28 -0.04 -3.43 11.51
CA PHE A 28 1.25 -2.75 11.62
C PHE A 28 1.16 -1.25 11.34
N ALA A 29 0.17 -0.85 10.54
CA ALA A 29 -0.07 0.56 10.29
C ALA A 29 -0.88 1.17 11.44
N ASP A 30 -0.43 2.31 11.96
CA ASP A 30 -1.16 3.04 12.98
C ASP A 30 -2.30 3.83 12.32
N GLY A 31 -3.54 3.39 12.52
CA GLY A 31 -4.73 4.06 11.99
C GLY A 31 -4.88 5.50 12.46
N ASN A 32 -4.47 5.81 13.68
CA ASN A 32 -4.49 7.19 14.18
C ASN A 32 -3.45 8.07 13.48
N ALA A 33 -2.26 7.54 13.23
CA ALA A 33 -1.23 8.24 12.47
C ALA A 33 -1.70 8.50 11.03
N ILE A 34 -2.37 7.53 10.39
CA ILE A 34 -2.95 7.72 9.06
C ILE A 34 -3.94 8.88 9.07
N LYS A 35 -4.89 8.89 9.99
CA LYS A 35 -5.95 9.92 10.05
C LYS A 35 -5.43 11.29 10.46
N LYS A 36 -4.50 11.35 11.42
CA LYS A 36 -4.07 12.61 12.05
C LYS A 36 -2.84 13.22 11.41
N VAL A 37 -2.03 12.43 10.70
CA VAL A 37 -0.77 12.89 10.09
C VAL A 37 -0.81 12.73 8.57
N LEU A 38 -1.05 11.53 8.07
CA LEU A 38 -0.93 11.25 6.64
C LEU A 38 -2.05 11.90 5.83
N VAL A 39 -3.29 11.80 6.26
CA VAL A 39 -4.41 12.44 5.56
C VAL A 39 -4.25 13.96 5.51
N PRO A 40 -3.98 14.67 6.62
CA PRO A 40 -3.70 16.11 6.56
C PRO A 40 -2.51 16.45 5.64
N TYR A 41 -1.46 15.64 5.65
CA TYR A 41 -0.32 15.86 4.75
C TYR A 41 -0.73 15.73 3.28
N ILE A 42 -1.46 14.69 2.91
CA ILE A 42 -1.96 14.50 1.55
C ILE A 42 -2.79 15.70 1.13
N LEU A 43 -3.70 16.17 1.99
CA LEU A 43 -4.55 17.32 1.71
C LEU A 43 -3.78 18.64 1.63
N SER A 44 -2.58 18.72 2.22
CA SER A 44 -1.71 19.90 2.11
C SER A 44 -1.04 20.01 0.73
N VAL A 45 -0.91 18.90 0.00
CA VAL A 45 -0.24 18.87 -1.31
C VAL A 45 -1.20 18.56 -2.46
N ILE A 46 -2.36 17.97 -2.18
CA ILE A 46 -3.40 17.62 -3.17
C ILE A 46 -4.74 18.15 -2.65
N ASP A 47 -5.34 19.11 -3.34
CA ASP A 47 -6.59 19.75 -2.89
C ASP A 47 -7.77 18.78 -2.79
N SER A 48 -7.95 17.95 -3.79
CA SER A 48 -9.09 17.02 -3.89
C SER A 48 -8.63 15.68 -4.42
N PRO A 49 -7.97 14.85 -3.58
CA PRO A 49 -7.60 13.52 -4.00
C PRO A 49 -8.85 12.69 -4.31
N LYS A 50 -8.79 11.87 -5.36
CA LYS A 50 -9.91 11.05 -5.81
C LYS A 50 -9.64 9.56 -5.69
N PHE A 51 -8.37 9.15 -5.83
CA PHE A 51 -8.00 7.76 -5.86
C PHE A 51 -6.64 7.53 -5.21
N GLY A 52 -6.59 6.58 -4.29
CA GLY A 52 -5.36 6.13 -3.64
C GLY A 52 -5.23 4.62 -3.64
N ILE A 53 -4.00 4.12 -3.60
CA ILE A 53 -3.70 2.70 -3.50
C ILE A 53 -2.84 2.44 -2.28
N CYS A 54 -3.26 1.46 -1.47
CA CYS A 54 -2.47 0.91 -0.37
C CYS A 54 -1.89 -0.44 -0.80
N HIS A 55 -0.60 -0.51 -1.01
CA HIS A 55 0.05 -1.74 -1.46
C HIS A 55 0.48 -2.63 -0.30
N GLY A 56 0.19 -3.93 -0.42
CA GLY A 56 0.57 -4.93 0.56
C GLY A 56 -0.21 -4.79 1.88
N THR A 57 -1.53 -4.69 1.79
CA THR A 57 -2.37 -4.27 2.92
C THR A 57 -2.76 -5.38 3.89
N ARG A 58 -2.51 -6.62 3.56
CA ARG A 58 -2.86 -7.81 4.33
C ARG A 58 -4.36 -7.93 4.66
N ASN A 59 -4.89 -7.11 5.54
CA ASN A 59 -6.27 -7.21 6.04
C ASN A 59 -7.12 -5.96 5.81
N GLY A 60 -6.62 -4.99 5.02
CA GLY A 60 -7.39 -3.83 4.60
C GLY A 60 -7.59 -2.73 5.65
N THR A 61 -6.93 -2.82 6.80
CA THR A 61 -7.10 -1.78 7.86
C THR A 61 -6.57 -0.43 7.44
N GLU A 62 -5.55 -0.39 6.59
CA GLU A 62 -5.00 0.87 6.07
C GLU A 62 -6.01 1.61 5.20
N GLN A 63 -6.65 0.90 4.26
CA GLN A 63 -7.69 1.50 3.42
C GLN A 63 -8.80 2.12 4.26
N GLN A 64 -9.27 1.40 5.26
CA GLN A 64 -10.34 1.88 6.14
C GLN A 64 -9.92 3.13 6.89
N SER A 65 -8.69 3.20 7.37
CA SER A 65 -8.17 4.37 8.07
C SER A 65 -8.07 5.58 7.15
N PHE A 66 -7.63 5.41 5.91
CA PHE A 66 -7.61 6.48 4.92
C PHE A 66 -9.03 6.93 4.55
N ILE A 67 -9.94 6.00 4.27
CA ILE A 67 -11.33 6.32 3.93
C ILE A 67 -11.96 7.15 5.06
N THR A 68 -11.85 6.69 6.28
CA THR A 68 -12.39 7.39 7.45
C THR A 68 -11.76 8.75 7.65
N GLY A 69 -10.43 8.83 7.53
CA GLY A 69 -9.70 10.11 7.67
C GLY A 69 -10.12 11.14 6.63
N PHE A 70 -10.34 10.74 5.38
CA PHE A 70 -10.86 11.64 4.36
C PHE A 70 -12.31 12.02 4.61
N MET A 71 -13.15 11.08 5.05
CA MET A 71 -14.55 11.39 5.41
C MET A 71 -14.63 12.38 6.56
N ASP A 72 -13.74 12.33 7.53
CA ASP A 72 -13.64 13.31 8.62
C ASP A 72 -13.34 14.73 8.09
N ASN A 73 -12.81 14.84 6.88
CA ASN A 73 -12.57 16.09 6.17
C ASN A 73 -13.62 16.36 5.06
N ASN A 74 -14.76 15.70 5.11
CA ASN A 74 -15.87 15.81 4.15
C ASN A 74 -15.48 15.42 2.72
N LEU A 75 -14.57 14.47 2.58
CA LEU A 75 -14.11 13.96 1.29
C LEU A 75 -14.42 12.47 1.14
N THR A 76 -14.88 12.08 -0.05
CA THR A 76 -15.01 10.69 -0.44
C THR A 76 -13.90 10.37 -1.43
N VAL A 77 -12.98 9.49 -1.04
CA VAL A 77 -11.83 9.09 -1.85
C VAL A 77 -11.89 7.58 -2.07
N ASP A 78 -11.72 7.15 -3.32
CA ASP A 78 -11.62 5.73 -3.63
C ASP A 78 -10.25 5.23 -3.17
N ILE A 79 -10.25 4.25 -2.29
CA ILE A 79 -9.03 3.63 -1.77
C ILE A 79 -9.05 2.15 -2.08
N LEU A 80 -8.07 1.71 -2.84
CA LEU A 80 -7.87 0.31 -3.20
C LEU A 80 -6.68 -0.26 -2.45
N GLY A 81 -6.83 -1.47 -1.93
CA GLY A 81 -5.71 -2.22 -1.35
C GLY A 81 -5.27 -3.35 -2.28
N THR A 82 -3.99 -3.65 -2.29
CA THR A 82 -3.46 -4.82 -2.98
C THR A 82 -2.85 -5.79 -1.97
N GLU A 83 -3.05 -7.07 -2.22
CA GLU A 83 -2.48 -8.14 -1.42
C GLU A 83 -2.12 -9.31 -2.33
N ILE A 84 -0.90 -9.83 -2.18
CA ILE A 84 -0.42 -10.94 -3.04
C ILE A 84 -1.09 -12.28 -2.73
N SER A 85 -1.67 -12.41 -1.55
CA SER A 85 -2.38 -13.61 -1.11
C SER A 85 -3.84 -13.63 -1.59
N ASP A 86 -4.39 -14.82 -1.79
CA ASP A 86 -5.79 -15.04 -2.09
C ASP A 86 -6.74 -14.62 -0.94
N THR A 87 -6.18 -14.34 0.24
CA THR A 87 -6.94 -13.77 1.37
C THR A 87 -7.51 -12.39 1.07
N ALA A 88 -7.01 -11.70 0.04
CA ALA A 88 -7.52 -10.39 -0.40
C ALA A 88 -9.04 -10.37 -0.58
N LYS A 89 -9.62 -11.45 -1.11
CA LYS A 89 -11.06 -11.60 -1.33
C LYS A 89 -11.91 -11.50 -0.06
N ASN A 90 -11.30 -11.68 1.11
CA ASN A 90 -12.00 -11.65 2.40
C ASN A 90 -12.13 -10.23 2.97
N TYR A 91 -11.52 -9.24 2.34
CA TYR A 91 -11.48 -7.87 2.85
C TYR A 91 -12.03 -6.87 1.84
N PRO A 92 -12.80 -5.87 2.29
CA PRO A 92 -13.36 -4.87 1.39
C PRO A 92 -12.26 -4.01 0.76
N ASN A 93 -12.53 -3.53 -0.44
CA ASN A 93 -11.62 -2.65 -1.19
C ASN A 93 -10.21 -3.24 -1.36
N THR A 94 -10.11 -4.55 -1.46
CA THR A 94 -8.83 -5.27 -1.58
C THR A 94 -8.89 -6.24 -2.75
N ILE A 95 -7.85 -6.22 -3.57
CA ILE A 95 -7.69 -7.16 -4.68
C ILE A 95 -6.44 -8.02 -4.49
N GLU A 96 -6.50 -9.25 -4.99
CA GLU A 96 -5.33 -10.10 -5.12
C GLU A 96 -4.45 -9.55 -6.25
N TRP A 97 -3.30 -9.01 -5.90
CA TRP A 97 -2.43 -8.32 -6.86
C TRP A 97 -1.00 -8.27 -6.35
N ASP A 98 -0.05 -8.53 -7.24
CA ASP A 98 1.36 -8.28 -6.97
C ASP A 98 1.66 -6.79 -7.16
N PHE A 99 2.12 -6.12 -6.13
CA PHE A 99 2.35 -4.68 -6.17
C PHE A 99 3.52 -4.24 -7.08
N HIS A 100 4.27 -5.19 -7.66
CA HIS A 100 5.24 -4.88 -8.73
C HIS A 100 4.55 -4.65 -10.08
N GLU A 101 3.32 -5.14 -10.23
CA GLU A 101 2.57 -5.07 -11.48
C GLU A 101 1.67 -3.84 -11.51
N VAL A 102 1.46 -3.30 -12.71
CA VAL A 102 0.67 -2.10 -12.93
C VAL A 102 -0.53 -2.43 -13.81
N LYS A 103 -1.72 -1.97 -13.41
CA LYS A 103 -2.88 -1.94 -14.31
C LYS A 103 -2.80 -0.71 -15.20
N ASP A 104 -3.15 -0.85 -16.47
CA ASP A 104 -3.12 0.26 -17.43
C ASP A 104 -3.95 1.45 -16.95
N GLU A 105 -5.10 1.18 -16.33
CA GLU A 105 -6.00 2.20 -15.78
C GLU A 105 -5.40 3.01 -14.62
N TRP A 106 -4.33 2.52 -14.00
CA TRP A 106 -3.66 3.24 -12.90
C TRP A 106 -2.63 4.26 -13.40
N ILE A 107 -2.14 4.13 -14.62
CA ILE A 107 -1.11 5.02 -15.16
C ILE A 107 -1.58 6.48 -15.08
N ASN A 108 -0.77 7.32 -14.46
CA ASN A 108 -1.02 8.75 -14.27
C ASN A 108 -2.36 9.08 -13.57
N SER A 109 -2.94 8.15 -12.83
CA SER A 109 -4.30 8.28 -12.29
C SER A 109 -4.38 8.20 -10.78
N VAL A 110 -3.29 7.85 -10.10
CA VAL A 110 -3.29 7.61 -8.65
C VAL A 110 -2.79 8.85 -7.93
N ASP A 111 -3.60 9.41 -7.05
CA ASP A 111 -3.24 10.62 -6.31
C ASP A 111 -2.26 10.36 -5.19
N PHE A 112 -2.37 9.20 -4.53
CA PHE A 112 -1.35 8.78 -3.58
C PHE A 112 -1.22 7.27 -3.54
N ILE A 113 -0.02 6.82 -3.24
CA ILE A 113 0.30 5.41 -2.95
C ILE A 113 0.84 5.36 -1.54
N TYR A 114 0.38 4.40 -0.77
CA TYR A 114 0.85 4.13 0.57
C TYR A 114 1.28 2.68 0.69
N SER A 115 2.38 2.44 1.38
CA SER A 115 2.79 1.07 1.74
C SER A 115 3.69 1.06 2.97
N ASN A 116 3.47 0.09 3.85
CA ASN A 116 4.41 -0.29 4.89
C ASN A 116 5.08 -1.65 4.61
N SER A 117 5.00 -2.13 3.37
CA SER A 117 5.51 -3.44 2.94
C SER A 117 6.53 -3.35 1.82
N PHE A 118 6.96 -2.15 1.46
CA PHE A 118 7.91 -1.93 0.36
C PHE A 118 9.25 -2.64 0.59
N ASP A 119 9.69 -2.77 1.84
CA ASP A 119 10.91 -3.47 2.24
C ASP A 119 10.88 -4.97 1.89
N HIS A 120 9.71 -5.53 1.65
CA HIS A 120 9.54 -6.92 1.19
C HIS A 120 9.54 -7.07 -0.32
N SER A 121 9.82 -6.01 -1.07
CA SER A 121 9.83 -6.08 -2.54
C SER A 121 10.94 -7.01 -3.05
N TYR A 122 10.57 -7.83 -4.02
CA TYR A 122 11.49 -8.71 -4.76
C TYR A 122 12.46 -7.89 -5.63
N LYS A 123 11.98 -6.79 -6.20
CA LYS A 123 12.73 -5.88 -7.08
C LYS A 123 12.39 -4.43 -6.72
N PRO A 124 13.01 -3.88 -5.67
CA PRO A 124 12.59 -2.57 -5.14
C PRO A 124 12.67 -1.43 -6.15
N LYS A 125 13.71 -1.40 -6.98
CA LYS A 125 13.86 -0.34 -7.97
C LYS A 125 12.73 -0.37 -9.01
N GLU A 126 12.49 -1.52 -9.59
CA GLU A 126 11.43 -1.73 -10.59
C GLU A 126 10.05 -1.50 -9.97
N CYS A 127 9.87 -1.92 -8.72
CA CYS A 127 8.65 -1.68 -7.96
C CYS A 127 8.38 -0.19 -7.80
N LEU A 128 9.37 0.57 -7.37
CA LEU A 128 9.23 2.02 -7.20
C LEU A 128 8.98 2.72 -8.54
N ASP A 129 9.69 2.34 -9.60
CA ASP A 129 9.45 2.88 -10.93
C ASP A 129 8.01 2.63 -11.39
N SER A 130 7.49 1.43 -11.12
CA SER A 130 6.08 1.09 -11.41
C SER A 130 5.10 1.96 -10.62
N TRP A 131 5.34 2.14 -9.34
CA TRP A 131 4.48 3.00 -8.51
C TRP A 131 4.50 4.45 -8.96
N MET A 132 5.68 4.97 -9.29
CA MET A 132 5.82 6.34 -9.78
C MET A 132 5.10 6.55 -11.11
N SER A 133 5.07 5.54 -11.98
CA SER A 133 4.34 5.61 -13.25
C SER A 133 2.82 5.72 -13.07
N CYS A 134 2.30 5.26 -11.95
CA CYS A 134 0.87 5.33 -11.63
C CYS A 134 0.45 6.70 -11.10
N LEU A 135 1.37 7.48 -10.54
CA LEU A 135 1.02 8.74 -9.90
C LEU A 135 0.51 9.78 -10.90
N SER A 136 -0.56 10.46 -10.51
CA SER A 136 -1.02 11.67 -11.20
C SER A 136 0.06 12.77 -11.09
N PRO A 137 -0.03 13.87 -11.88
CA PRO A 137 1.03 14.89 -11.91
C PRO A 137 1.43 15.46 -10.54
N ASN A 138 0.47 15.56 -9.62
CA ASN A 138 0.73 16.02 -8.24
C ASN A 138 0.71 14.89 -7.23
N GLY A 139 0.69 13.66 -7.70
CA GLY A 139 0.60 12.48 -6.86
C GLY A 139 1.85 12.24 -6.04
N ILE A 140 1.69 11.57 -4.90
CA ILE A 140 2.77 11.26 -3.97
C ILE A 140 2.79 9.79 -3.57
N ALA A 141 3.97 9.27 -3.32
CA ALA A 141 4.15 7.95 -2.71
C ALA A 141 4.64 8.12 -1.27
N ILE A 142 3.93 7.48 -0.35
CA ILE A 142 4.26 7.47 1.08
C ILE A 142 4.68 6.05 1.44
N ILE A 143 5.93 5.90 1.86
CA ILE A 143 6.49 4.62 2.27
C ILE A 143 6.82 4.71 3.75
N GLU A 144 6.15 3.90 4.54
CA GLU A 144 6.53 3.72 5.94
C GLU A 144 7.55 2.62 6.06
N TRP A 145 8.56 2.90 6.81
CA TRP A 145 9.59 1.95 7.17
C TRP A 145 9.67 1.80 8.68
N THR A 146 9.57 0.56 9.11
CA THR A 146 9.86 0.22 10.50
C THR A 146 11.21 -0.48 10.53
N ASP A 147 12.15 0.07 11.26
CA ASP A 147 13.42 -0.62 11.53
C ASP A 147 13.15 -1.73 12.54
N CYS A 148 12.78 -2.89 12.03
CA CYS A 148 12.52 -4.09 12.85
C CYS A 148 13.79 -4.92 13.12
N ASP A 149 14.96 -4.33 13.00
CA ASP A 149 16.22 -4.95 13.40
C ASP A 149 16.41 -4.95 14.94
N ILE A 150 15.32 -5.00 15.69
CA ILE A 150 15.38 -5.31 17.09
C ILE A 150 15.30 -6.83 17.21
N ASN A 151 16.45 -7.42 17.39
CA ASN A 151 16.62 -8.83 17.72
C ASN A 151 15.73 -9.25 18.89
#